data_d3d8f06d60c220e77d04761790442779
#
_entry.id   d3d8f06d60c220e77d04761790442779
#
_cell.length_a   1.000
_cell.length_b   1.000
_cell.length_c   1.000
_cell.angle_alpha   90.00
_cell.angle_beta   90.00
_cell.angle_gamma   90.00
#
_symmetry.space_group_name_H-M   'P 1'
#
loop_
_entity.id
_entity.type
_entity.pdbx_description
1 polymer ?
#
loop_
_entity_poly.entity_id
_entity_poly.type
_entity_poly.pdbx_seq_one_letter_code
_entity_poly.pdbx_strand_id
1 'polypeptide(L)'
;ELVSSLQQALGHMASAIRCQRQPMTPLLTELARRQICGGYFAAVLREVESHTPLQTAWKQAFAELPDRETAEILLTVELTGDETHLLAGLEYAQLRLRQLGEQREQEDRRDRQLTGAALFSAAGLLVILLI
;
A
#
# COMPACT_ATOMS: atom_id res chain seq x y z
N GLU A 1 1.81 5.58 -6.34
CA GLU A 1 0.38 5.76 -6.54
C GLU A 1 -0.46 4.69 -5.85
N LEU A 2 -0.20 3.42 -6.16
CA LEU A 2 -0.91 2.31 -5.52
C LEU A 2 -0.60 2.22 -4.03
N VAL A 3 0.67 2.36 -3.65
CA VAL A 3 1.10 2.33 -2.24
C VAL A 3 0.42 3.44 -1.45
N SER A 4 0.40 4.66 -1.98
CA SER A 4 -0.25 5.80 -1.35
C SER A 4 -1.76 5.58 -1.22
N SER A 5 -2.38 5.05 -2.27
CA SER A 5 -3.82 4.75 -2.28
C SER A 5 -4.18 3.69 -1.24
N LEU A 6 -3.38 2.63 -1.13
CA LEU A 6 -3.59 1.58 -0.13
C LEU A 6 -3.36 2.11 1.29
N GLN A 7 -2.36 2.95 1.48
CA GLN A 7 -2.10 3.59 2.77
C GLN A 7 -3.31 4.39 3.24
N GLN A 8 -3.87 5.20 2.35
CA GLN A 8 -5.07 5.99 2.63
C GLN A 8 -6.28 5.10 2.93
N ALA A 9 -6.44 4.03 2.16
CA ALA A 9 -7.55 3.08 2.36
C ALA A 9 -7.46 2.39 3.73
N LEU A 10 -6.28 1.92 4.12
CA LEU A 10 -6.10 1.30 5.44
C LEU A 10 -6.31 2.30 6.57
N GLY A 11 -5.89 3.55 6.40
CA GLY A 11 -6.15 4.61 7.36
C GLY A 11 -7.64 4.89 7.50
N HIS A 12 -8.38 4.90 6.41
CA HIS A 12 -9.83 5.04 6.41
C HIS A 12 -10.49 3.87 7.13
N MET A 13 -10.04 2.63 6.86
CA MET A 13 -10.55 1.45 7.55
C MET A 13 -10.36 1.55 9.07
N ALA A 14 -9.15 1.87 9.50
CA ALA A 14 -8.83 1.99 10.92
C ALA A 14 -9.69 3.08 11.59
N SER A 15 -9.83 4.22 10.95
CA SER A 15 -10.64 5.34 11.44
C SER A 15 -12.13 4.95 11.53
N ALA A 16 -12.66 4.31 10.49
CA ALA A 16 -14.05 3.89 10.46
C ALA A 16 -14.36 2.87 11.55
N ILE A 17 -13.45 1.93 11.78
CA ILE A 17 -13.62 0.92 12.83
C ILE A 17 -13.53 1.56 14.22
N ARG A 18 -12.52 2.41 14.43
CA ARG A 18 -12.26 3.04 15.74
C ARG A 18 -13.34 4.03 16.14
N CYS A 19 -13.74 4.90 15.22
CA CYS A 19 -14.59 6.05 15.54
C CYS A 19 -16.07 5.80 15.24
N GLN A 20 -16.37 5.03 14.20
CA GLN A 20 -17.73 4.82 13.71
C GLN A 20 -18.26 3.42 13.97
N ARG A 21 -17.37 2.49 14.35
CA ARG A 21 -17.70 1.07 14.53
C ARG A 21 -18.47 0.50 13.35
N GLN A 22 -18.07 0.93 12.15
CA GLN A 22 -18.72 0.56 10.91
C GLN A 22 -18.55 -0.93 10.63
N PRO A 23 -19.62 -1.66 10.25
CA PRO A 23 -19.49 -3.06 9.85
C PRO A 23 -18.60 -3.21 8.64
N MET A 24 -17.96 -4.38 8.52
CA MET A 24 -16.95 -4.62 7.48
C MET A 24 -17.52 -4.55 6.07
N THR A 25 -18.71 -5.10 5.83
CA THR A 25 -19.30 -5.14 4.48
C THR A 25 -19.59 -3.74 3.90
N PRO A 26 -20.24 -2.83 4.64
CA PRO A 26 -20.41 -1.45 4.15
C PRO A 26 -19.06 -0.74 3.95
N LEU A 27 -18.09 -0.99 4.82
CA LEU A 27 -16.75 -0.40 4.72
C LEU A 27 -16.04 -0.87 3.45
N LEU A 28 -16.06 -2.17 3.16
CA LEU A 28 -15.49 -2.72 1.94
C LEU A 28 -16.18 -2.17 0.69
N THR A 29 -17.50 -2.00 0.74
CA THR A 29 -18.27 -1.40 -0.36
C THR A 29 -17.79 0.01 -0.66
N GLU A 30 -17.57 0.79 0.37
CA GLU A 30 -17.06 2.16 0.25
C GLU A 30 -15.65 2.18 -0.32
N LEU A 31 -14.77 1.33 0.18
CA LEU A 31 -13.39 1.23 -0.30
C LEU A 31 -13.30 0.71 -1.74
N ALA A 32 -14.22 -0.14 -2.16
CA ALA A 32 -14.29 -0.66 -3.53
C ALA A 32 -14.53 0.43 -4.57
N ARG A 33 -15.03 1.59 -4.16
CA ARG A 33 -15.28 2.73 -5.06
C ARG A 33 -14.05 3.58 -5.33
N ARG A 34 -12.93 3.34 -4.61
CA ARG A 34 -11.70 4.08 -4.84
C ARG A 34 -11.13 3.78 -6.22
N GLN A 35 -10.55 4.79 -6.87
CA GLN A 35 -10.11 4.67 -8.26
C GLN A 35 -8.90 3.76 -8.44
N ILE A 36 -7.92 3.87 -7.55
CA ILE A 36 -6.64 3.17 -7.75
C ILE A 36 -6.67 1.77 -7.11
N CYS A 37 -7.03 1.68 -5.84
CA CYS A 37 -7.01 0.41 -5.10
C CYS A 37 -8.37 -0.25 -4.95
N GLY A 38 -9.43 0.37 -5.44
CA GLY A 38 -10.80 -0.12 -5.24
C GLY A 38 -11.06 -1.51 -5.79
N GLY A 39 -10.39 -1.88 -6.88
CA GLY A 39 -10.54 -3.21 -7.48
C GLY A 39 -10.18 -4.35 -6.54
N TYR A 40 -9.17 -4.15 -5.69
CA TYR A 40 -8.76 -5.17 -4.71
C TYR A 40 -9.82 -5.32 -3.61
N PHE A 41 -10.36 -4.22 -3.11
CA PHE A 41 -11.44 -4.25 -2.13
C PHE A 41 -12.74 -4.82 -2.72
N ALA A 42 -13.02 -4.53 -3.98
CA ALA A 42 -14.16 -5.12 -4.69
C ALA A 42 -14.01 -6.64 -4.80
N ALA A 43 -12.79 -7.13 -5.05
CA ALA A 43 -12.50 -8.56 -5.10
C ALA A 43 -12.72 -9.22 -3.73
N VAL A 44 -12.27 -8.58 -2.64
CA VAL A 44 -12.52 -9.04 -1.28
C VAL A 44 -14.02 -9.14 -1.01
N LEU A 45 -14.76 -8.08 -1.35
CA LEU A 45 -16.21 -8.03 -1.13
C LEU A 45 -16.94 -9.13 -1.89
N ARG A 46 -16.56 -9.36 -3.14
CA ARG A 46 -17.15 -10.39 -3.98
C ARG A 46 -16.98 -11.78 -3.38
N GLU A 47 -15.78 -12.07 -2.88
CA GLU A 47 -15.49 -13.35 -2.25
C GLU A 47 -16.24 -13.52 -0.92
N VAL A 48 -16.35 -12.45 -0.13
CA VAL A 48 -17.12 -12.46 1.11
C VAL A 48 -18.59 -12.70 0.83
N GLU A 49 -19.14 -12.09 -0.20
CA GLU A 49 -20.53 -12.32 -0.64
C GLU A 49 -20.76 -13.75 -1.11
N SER A 50 -19.71 -14.42 -1.60
CA SER A 50 -19.75 -15.83 -1.99
C SER A 50 -19.46 -16.77 -0.81
N HIS A 51 -19.55 -16.28 0.41
CA HIS A 51 -19.36 -17.04 1.65
C HIS A 51 -17.90 -17.47 1.91
N THR A 52 -16.92 -16.85 1.26
CA THR A 52 -15.51 -17.03 1.58
C THR A 52 -15.19 -16.30 2.86
N PRO A 53 -14.46 -16.92 3.81
CA PRO A 53 -14.05 -16.19 5.04
C PRO A 53 -13.29 -14.93 4.70
N LEU A 54 -13.52 -13.87 5.47
CA LEU A 54 -12.93 -12.54 5.22
C LEU A 54 -11.41 -12.59 5.12
N GLN A 55 -10.74 -13.29 6.02
CA GLN A 55 -9.27 -13.39 6.01
C GLN A 55 -8.76 -14.06 4.73
N THR A 56 -9.44 -15.12 4.28
CA THR A 56 -9.09 -15.82 3.04
C THR A 56 -9.35 -14.93 1.83
N ALA A 57 -10.48 -14.24 1.79
CA ALA A 57 -10.83 -13.31 0.72
C ALA A 57 -9.79 -12.18 0.59
N TRP A 58 -9.39 -11.64 1.74
CA TRP A 58 -8.35 -10.59 1.81
C TRP A 58 -7.02 -11.07 1.23
N LYS A 59 -6.56 -12.24 1.68
CA LYS A 59 -5.29 -12.81 1.19
C LYS A 59 -5.33 -13.10 -0.30
N GLN A 60 -6.43 -13.64 -0.80
CA GLN A 60 -6.58 -13.94 -2.22
C GLN A 60 -6.55 -12.67 -3.06
N ALA A 61 -7.27 -11.64 -2.65
CA ALA A 61 -7.35 -10.39 -3.39
C ALA A 61 -6.00 -9.66 -3.42
N PHE A 62 -5.35 -9.53 -2.28
CA PHE A 62 -4.10 -8.76 -2.19
C PHE A 62 -2.87 -9.54 -2.64
N ALA A 63 -2.95 -10.85 -2.78
CA ALA A 63 -1.90 -11.63 -3.43
C ALA A 63 -1.74 -11.27 -4.91
N GLU A 64 -2.77 -10.70 -5.53
CA GLU A 64 -2.74 -10.26 -6.93
C GLU A 64 -2.06 -8.91 -7.15
N LEU A 65 -1.60 -8.25 -6.08
CA LEU A 65 -0.88 -6.98 -6.23
C LEU A 65 0.38 -7.18 -7.06
N PRO A 66 0.66 -6.26 -8.03
CA PRO A 66 1.81 -6.40 -8.91
C PRO A 66 3.14 -6.27 -8.20
N ASP A 67 3.17 -5.54 -7.08
CA ASP A 67 4.37 -5.31 -6.31
C ASP A 67 4.41 -6.27 -5.11
N ARG A 68 5.45 -7.09 -5.07
CA ARG A 68 5.60 -8.12 -4.05
C ARG A 68 5.72 -7.56 -2.63
N GLU A 69 6.49 -6.49 -2.45
CA GLU A 69 6.67 -5.87 -1.13
C GLU A 69 5.35 -5.33 -0.60
N THR A 70 4.59 -4.65 -1.46
CA THR A 70 3.27 -4.15 -1.10
C THR A 70 2.32 -5.29 -0.76
N ALA A 71 2.32 -6.36 -1.57
CA ALA A 71 1.49 -7.54 -1.32
C ALA A 71 1.83 -8.18 0.02
N GLU A 72 3.10 -8.33 0.35
CA GLU A 72 3.53 -8.91 1.62
C GLU A 72 3.00 -8.10 2.81
N ILE A 73 3.03 -6.77 2.73
CA ILE A 73 2.51 -5.91 3.78
C ILE A 73 1.01 -6.13 3.98
N LEU A 74 0.25 -6.16 2.89
CA LEU A 74 -1.20 -6.38 2.97
C LEU A 74 -1.54 -7.78 3.46
N LEU A 75 -0.74 -8.79 3.11
CA LEU A 75 -0.96 -10.17 3.53
C LEU A 75 -0.68 -10.39 5.02
N THR A 76 0.07 -9.50 5.68
CA THR A 76 0.31 -9.58 7.12
C THR A 76 -0.86 -9.06 7.96
N VAL A 77 -1.82 -8.38 7.36
CA VAL A 77 -3.00 -7.86 8.08
C VAL A 77 -3.89 -9.02 8.50
N GLU A 78 -4.13 -9.14 9.80
CA GLU A 78 -5.04 -10.14 10.36
C GLU A 78 -6.39 -9.48 10.67
N LEU A 79 -7.44 -9.96 10.02
CA LEU A 79 -8.80 -9.43 10.16
C LEU A 79 -9.62 -10.22 11.18
N THR A 80 -9.01 -11.22 11.80
CA THR A 80 -9.62 -12.04 12.85
C THR A 80 -9.14 -11.56 14.22
N GLY A 81 -9.93 -11.84 15.25
CA GLY A 81 -9.60 -11.42 16.61
C GLY A 81 -10.40 -10.21 17.05
N ASP A 82 -9.99 -9.58 18.14
CA ASP A 82 -10.70 -8.43 18.66
C ASP A 82 -10.39 -7.14 17.90
N GLU A 83 -11.14 -6.09 18.19
CA GLU A 83 -10.99 -4.78 17.54
C GLU A 83 -9.60 -4.19 17.77
N THR A 84 -9.06 -4.32 18.97
CA THR A 84 -7.73 -3.80 19.30
C THR A 84 -6.65 -4.47 18.45
N HIS A 85 -6.72 -5.77 18.28
CA HIS A 85 -5.77 -6.54 17.46
C HIS A 85 -5.91 -6.14 15.98
N LEU A 86 -7.14 -6.04 15.49
CA LEU A 86 -7.42 -5.63 14.12
C LEU A 86 -6.88 -4.23 13.83
N LEU A 87 -7.15 -3.27 14.70
CA LEU A 87 -6.66 -1.89 14.55
C LEU A 87 -5.15 -1.82 14.58
N ALA A 88 -4.52 -2.56 15.49
CA ALA A 88 -3.05 -2.61 15.56
C ALA A 88 -2.44 -3.14 14.25
N GLY A 89 -3.05 -4.17 13.68
CA GLY A 89 -2.62 -4.74 12.40
C GLY A 89 -2.77 -3.77 11.24
N LEU A 90 -3.91 -3.08 11.16
CA LEU A 90 -4.15 -2.08 10.13
C LEU A 90 -3.20 -0.89 10.24
N GLU A 91 -2.97 -0.39 11.44
CA GLU A 91 -2.07 0.74 11.69
C GLU A 91 -0.63 0.38 11.38
N TYR A 92 -0.22 -0.84 11.73
CA TYR A 92 1.12 -1.33 11.41
C TYR A 92 1.33 -1.45 9.90
N ALA A 93 0.36 -2.02 9.19
CA ALA A 93 0.41 -2.12 7.74
C ALA A 93 0.45 -0.73 7.08
N GLN A 94 -0.37 0.20 7.58
CA GLN A 94 -0.36 1.58 7.11
C GLN A 94 1.00 2.24 7.28
N LEU A 95 1.63 2.05 8.43
CA LEU A 95 2.98 2.56 8.71
C LEU A 95 4.00 1.96 7.75
N ARG A 96 3.94 0.65 7.52
CA ARG A 96 4.85 -0.04 6.60
C ARG A 96 4.67 0.46 5.17
N LEU A 97 3.45 0.69 4.72
CA LEU A 97 3.18 1.25 3.40
C LEU A 97 3.74 2.67 3.27
N ARG A 98 3.59 3.48 4.32
CA ARG A 98 4.15 4.83 4.32
C ARG A 98 5.66 4.81 4.22
N GLN A 99 6.32 3.94 4.99
CA GLN A 99 7.77 3.78 4.95
C GLN A 99 8.25 3.32 3.57
N LEU A 100 7.53 2.37 2.97
CA LEU A 100 7.84 1.88 1.63
C LEU A 100 7.71 2.99 0.59
N GLY A 101 6.64 3.78 0.66
CA GLY A 101 6.41 4.91 -0.23
C GLY A 101 7.49 5.98 -0.11
N GLU A 102 7.86 6.32 1.12
CA GLU A 102 8.93 7.30 1.38
C GLU A 102 10.28 6.78 0.89
N GLN A 103 10.58 5.51 1.12
CA GLN A 103 11.82 4.89 0.67
C GLN A 103 11.93 4.93 -0.85
N ARG A 104 10.85 4.58 -1.56
CA ARG A 104 10.83 4.61 -3.03
C ARG A 104 10.93 6.01 -3.59
N GLU A 105 10.30 6.96 -2.95
CA GLU A 105 10.41 8.37 -3.34
C GLU A 105 11.84 8.87 -3.18
N GLN A 106 12.51 8.52 -2.08
CA GLN A 106 13.91 8.85 -1.85
C GLN A 106 14.83 8.18 -2.87
N GLU A 107 14.57 6.92 -3.20
CA GLU A 107 15.33 6.20 -4.22
C GLU A 107 15.17 6.87 -5.58
N ASP A 108 13.97 7.27 -5.97
CA ASP A 108 13.71 8.00 -7.20
C ASP A 108 14.47 9.32 -7.26
N ARG A 109 14.44 10.09 -6.18
CA ARG A 109 15.18 11.35 -6.07
C ARG A 109 16.67 11.11 -6.16
N ARG A 110 17.16 10.08 -5.48
CA ARG A 110 18.57 9.70 -5.48
C ARG A 110 19.04 9.29 -6.87
N ASP A 111 18.25 8.48 -7.55
CA ASP A 111 18.56 8.05 -8.92
C ASP A 111 18.60 9.24 -9.88
N ARG A 112 17.66 10.18 -9.76
CA ARG A 112 17.66 11.41 -10.55
C ARG A 112 18.89 12.26 -10.27
N GLN A 113 19.26 12.41 -8.99
CA GLN A 113 20.45 13.16 -8.60
C GLN A 113 21.73 12.48 -9.07
N LEU A 114 21.83 11.16 -8.95
CA LEU A 114 22.96 10.38 -9.41
C LEU A 114 23.12 10.47 -10.93
N THR A 115 22.02 10.40 -11.67
CA THR A 115 22.04 10.54 -13.13
C THR A 115 22.52 11.92 -13.52
N GLY A 116 22.01 12.99 -12.90
CA GLY A 116 22.46 14.35 -13.13
C GLY A 116 23.91 14.55 -12.75
N ALA A 117 24.31 14.07 -11.57
CA ALA A 117 25.69 14.16 -11.10
C ALA A 117 26.66 13.37 -11.97
N ALA A 118 26.25 12.19 -12.45
CA ALA A 118 27.06 11.38 -13.34
C ALA A 118 27.28 12.08 -14.68
N LEU A 119 26.26 12.71 -15.24
CA LEU A 119 26.37 13.49 -16.46
C LEU A 119 27.32 14.69 -16.29
N PHE A 120 27.19 15.39 -15.18
CA PHE A 120 28.09 16.51 -14.85
C PHE A 120 29.54 16.04 -14.66
N SER A 121 29.74 14.94 -13.95
CA SER A 121 31.07 14.38 -13.72
C SER A 121 31.74 13.94 -15.02
N ALA A 122 31.00 13.31 -15.91
CA ALA A 122 31.50 12.89 -17.19
C ALA A 122 31.91 14.09 -18.07
N ALA A 123 31.05 15.12 -18.08
CA ALA A 123 31.38 16.37 -18.82
C ALA A 123 32.57 17.08 -18.20
N GLY A 124 32.65 17.13 -16.86
CA GLY A 124 33.78 17.72 -16.14
C GLY A 124 35.11 16.97 -16.43
N LEU A 125 35.05 15.65 -16.41
CA LEU A 125 36.22 14.81 -16.72
C LEU A 125 36.69 15.00 -18.16
N LEU A 126 35.74 15.08 -19.10
CA LEU A 126 36.07 15.34 -20.50
C LEU A 126 36.77 16.70 -20.68
N VAL A 127 36.26 17.74 -20.01
CA VAL A 127 36.88 19.07 -20.07
C VAL A 127 38.27 19.04 -19.47
N ILE A 128 38.47 18.36 -18.35
CA ILE A 128 39.78 18.23 -17.70
C ILE A 128 40.78 17.45 -18.62
N LEU A 129 40.30 16.39 -19.24
CA LEU A 129 41.13 15.59 -20.16
C LEU A 129 41.48 16.31 -21.45
N LEU A 130 40.64 17.23 -21.91
CA LEU A 130 40.86 18.04 -23.09
C LEU A 130 41.74 19.26 -22.85
N ILE A 131 41.89 19.70 -21.61
CA ILE A 131 42.75 20.79 -21.20
C ILE A 131 44.16 20.26 -20.89
#